data_8aba4d7a636aa99913f9d03c6b2ec231
#
_entry.id   8aba4d7a636aa99913f9d03c6b2ec231
#
_cell.length_a   1.000
_cell.length_b   1.000
_cell.length_c   1.000
_cell.angle_alpha   90.00
_cell.angle_beta   90.00
_cell.angle_gamma   90.00
#
_symmetry.space_group_name_H-M   'P 1'
#
loop_
_entity.id
_entity.type
_entity.pdbx_description
1 polymer ?
#
loop_
_entity_poly.entity_id
_entity_poly.type
_entity_poly.pdbx_seq_one_letter_code
_entity_poly.pdbx_strand_id
1 'polypeptide(L)'
;MSISKPGTTDSSFMERLRNAGIEPSDSEEVRLSKSLLMLATGLASVAIMVWVALYWALGPVFSATLPLAFQLLLAGNMLLYLRTRNFEYFRVSQLGLFLFLPFVAQWSSDIISSSGVLIWAMLAPIGAILCIGVRKSIGWFAAWAILTAISGLADWYIADPMFTPKPIVPTRTTIVFFALNFIAFSIIIFALLRLSIGMNRKMHQSLQVAHQQIKIEQERSEKLLLNILPGSIADRLRNSDKTIADGFADVTVMFADIVNFTQVAANMSPSQVFAMLNRIFSAFDELAEHYGLEKIKTIGDAYMVAGGLNEDLSDYSAAVADMAIAMRELLRKDFAINASHLEVRIGIGTGPIVAGVLGKKKFIYDLWGDTVNIASRITSEGVPGMIQCDTMTYHRLAVNFDFHEPQTIYLKGKGNMTVYRLIGRKGVAGDAEAQGAADPNAPAALT
;
A
#
# COMPACT_ATOMS: atom_id res chain seq x y z
N MET A 1 4.92 -33.10 -4.73
CA MET A 1 4.25 -32.33 -3.67
C MET A 1 2.75 -32.43 -3.94
N SER A 2 2.07 -33.30 -3.19
CA SER A 2 0.68 -33.71 -3.41
C SER A 2 -0.25 -32.62 -2.89
N ILE A 3 -1.07 -32.03 -3.76
CA ILE A 3 -2.10 -31.06 -3.42
C ILE A 3 -3.26 -31.87 -2.83
N SER A 4 -3.42 -31.83 -1.50
CA SER A 4 -4.58 -32.40 -0.81
C SER A 4 -5.83 -31.61 -1.21
N LYS A 5 -6.83 -32.31 -1.80
CA LYS A 5 -8.18 -31.78 -2.00
C LYS A 5 -8.74 -31.30 -0.63
N PRO A 6 -9.36 -30.11 -0.53
CA PRO A 6 -10.03 -29.70 0.68
C PRO A 6 -11.20 -30.65 0.93
N GLY A 7 -11.20 -31.26 2.11
CA GLY A 7 -12.27 -32.14 2.58
C GLY A 7 -13.62 -31.40 2.55
N THR A 8 -14.63 -32.06 2.03
CA THR A 8 -16.04 -31.64 2.10
C THR A 8 -16.47 -31.65 3.58
N THR A 9 -16.31 -30.53 4.26
CA THR A 9 -16.99 -30.30 5.53
C THR A 9 -18.48 -30.30 5.23
N ASP A 10 -19.23 -31.18 5.89
CA ASP A 10 -20.70 -31.24 5.84
C ASP A 10 -21.25 -29.85 6.22
N SER A 11 -21.60 -29.05 5.22
CA SER A 11 -22.15 -27.72 5.43
C SER A 11 -23.51 -27.86 6.10
N SER A 12 -23.68 -27.23 7.26
CA SER A 12 -24.95 -27.17 8.00
C SER A 12 -26.10 -26.76 7.04
N PHE A 13 -27.31 -27.30 7.25
CA PHE A 13 -28.51 -26.89 6.49
C PHE A 13 -28.65 -25.37 6.41
N MET A 14 -28.40 -24.65 7.49
CA MET A 14 -28.43 -23.19 7.54
C MET A 14 -27.36 -22.55 6.65
N GLU A 15 -26.23 -23.17 6.49
CA GLU A 15 -25.16 -22.70 5.61
C GLU A 15 -25.49 -22.93 4.13
N ARG A 16 -26.10 -24.06 3.80
CA ARG A 16 -26.63 -24.32 2.45
C ARG A 16 -27.73 -23.36 2.07
N LEU A 17 -28.66 -23.08 2.98
CA LEU A 17 -29.74 -22.12 2.78
C LEU A 17 -29.19 -20.71 2.55
N ARG A 18 -28.27 -20.27 3.39
CA ARG A 18 -27.65 -18.95 3.29
C ARG A 18 -26.90 -18.73 1.98
N ASN A 19 -26.22 -19.77 1.50
CA ASN A 19 -25.42 -19.72 0.28
C ASN A 19 -26.23 -20.06 -0.99
N ALA A 20 -27.50 -20.40 -0.85
CA ALA A 20 -28.35 -20.73 -2.01
C ALA A 20 -28.54 -19.51 -2.92
N GLY A 21 -28.27 -19.69 -4.21
CA GLY A 21 -28.41 -18.61 -5.20
C GLY A 21 -27.26 -17.62 -5.28
N ILE A 22 -26.18 -17.80 -4.50
CA ILE A 22 -24.94 -17.02 -4.64
C ILE A 22 -24.16 -17.54 -5.86
N GLU A 23 -23.65 -16.60 -6.67
CA GLU A 23 -22.83 -16.88 -7.82
C GLU A 23 -21.38 -16.41 -7.60
N PRO A 24 -20.39 -17.04 -8.24
CA PRO A 24 -18.98 -16.61 -8.12
C PRO A 24 -18.74 -15.17 -8.58
N SER A 25 -19.56 -14.69 -9.52
CA SER A 25 -19.51 -13.32 -10.08
C SER A 25 -20.15 -12.26 -9.18
N ASP A 26 -20.86 -12.66 -8.13
CA ASP A 26 -21.54 -11.71 -7.22
C ASP A 26 -20.50 -10.88 -6.45
N SER A 27 -20.73 -9.58 -6.37
CA SER A 27 -19.99 -8.72 -5.44
C SER A 27 -20.28 -9.11 -3.99
N GLU A 28 -19.39 -8.77 -3.08
CA GLU A 28 -19.54 -9.06 -1.65
C GLU A 28 -20.85 -8.47 -1.06
N GLU A 29 -21.25 -7.30 -1.53
CA GLU A 29 -22.50 -6.64 -1.13
C GLU A 29 -23.73 -7.43 -1.61
N VAL A 30 -23.72 -7.90 -2.86
CA VAL A 30 -24.79 -8.74 -3.41
C VAL A 30 -24.85 -10.09 -2.71
N ARG A 31 -23.72 -10.72 -2.42
CA ARG A 31 -23.63 -11.95 -1.63
C ARG A 31 -24.22 -11.80 -0.25
N LEU A 32 -23.92 -10.68 0.43
CA LEU A 32 -24.50 -10.38 1.74
C LEU A 32 -26.01 -10.23 1.65
N SER A 33 -26.50 -9.46 0.69
CA SER A 33 -27.92 -9.24 0.49
C SER A 33 -28.69 -10.54 0.17
N LYS A 34 -28.13 -11.39 -0.71
CA LYS A 34 -28.67 -12.72 -1.02
C LYS A 34 -28.72 -13.60 0.23
N SER A 35 -27.63 -13.67 0.98
CA SER A 35 -27.53 -14.46 2.23
C SER A 35 -28.53 -14.03 3.28
N LEU A 36 -28.70 -12.72 3.49
CA LEU A 36 -29.63 -12.18 4.49
C LEU A 36 -31.07 -12.46 4.12
N LEU A 37 -31.45 -12.24 2.85
CA LEU A 37 -32.83 -12.46 2.41
C LEU A 37 -33.19 -13.94 2.39
N MET A 38 -32.29 -14.82 1.97
CA MET A 38 -32.49 -16.27 2.02
C MET A 38 -32.61 -16.77 3.45
N LEU A 39 -31.78 -16.29 4.37
CA LEU A 39 -31.88 -16.62 5.79
C LEU A 39 -33.18 -16.14 6.40
N ALA A 40 -33.59 -14.88 6.12
CA ALA A 40 -34.87 -14.33 6.61
C ALA A 40 -36.05 -15.17 6.12
N THR A 41 -36.07 -15.52 4.82
CA THR A 41 -37.11 -16.36 4.23
C THR A 41 -37.16 -17.74 4.86
N GLY A 42 -35.99 -18.37 5.05
CA GLY A 42 -35.92 -19.70 5.67
C GLY A 42 -36.39 -19.71 7.12
N LEU A 43 -35.95 -18.74 7.92
CA LEU A 43 -36.37 -18.64 9.33
C LEU A 43 -37.86 -18.31 9.46
N ALA A 44 -38.37 -17.39 8.62
CA ALA A 44 -39.80 -17.11 8.57
C ALA A 44 -40.62 -18.34 8.16
N SER A 45 -40.15 -19.13 7.18
CA SER A 45 -40.79 -20.37 6.76
C SER A 45 -40.84 -21.41 7.91
N VAL A 46 -39.76 -21.57 8.65
CA VAL A 46 -39.75 -22.46 9.82
C VAL A 46 -40.76 -21.99 10.85
N ALA A 47 -40.81 -20.70 11.16
CA ALA A 47 -41.79 -20.15 12.10
C ALA A 47 -43.23 -20.38 11.64
N ILE A 48 -43.55 -20.15 10.38
CA ILE A 48 -44.89 -20.38 9.81
C ILE A 48 -45.28 -21.86 9.91
N MET A 49 -44.37 -22.79 9.65
CA MET A 49 -44.64 -24.23 9.81
C MET A 49 -44.94 -24.61 11.24
N VAL A 50 -44.26 -24.02 12.22
CA VAL A 50 -44.59 -24.19 13.63
C VAL A 50 -46.02 -23.69 13.94
N TRP A 51 -46.42 -22.53 13.36
CA TRP A 51 -47.77 -22.00 13.52
C TRP A 51 -48.84 -22.89 12.86
N VAL A 52 -48.57 -23.42 11.67
CA VAL A 52 -49.48 -24.38 11.00
C VAL A 52 -49.69 -25.62 11.91
N ALA A 53 -48.62 -26.18 12.47
CA ALA A 53 -48.71 -27.32 13.36
C ALA A 53 -49.47 -27.02 14.64
N LEU A 54 -49.25 -25.85 15.26
CA LEU A 54 -49.95 -25.41 16.47
C LEU A 54 -51.47 -25.20 16.21
N TYR A 55 -51.81 -24.54 15.11
CA TYR A 55 -53.24 -24.35 14.77
C TYR A 55 -53.96 -25.67 14.50
N TRP A 56 -53.25 -26.60 13.83
CA TRP A 56 -53.83 -27.93 13.61
C TRP A 56 -54.04 -28.73 14.90
N ALA A 57 -53.11 -28.60 15.85
CA ALA A 57 -53.20 -29.27 17.17
C ALA A 57 -54.32 -28.68 18.09
N LEU A 58 -54.63 -27.38 17.94
CA LEU A 58 -55.63 -26.68 18.75
C LEU A 58 -57.06 -26.90 18.26
N GLY A 59 -57.24 -27.57 17.11
CA GLY A 59 -58.53 -27.97 16.56
C GLY A 59 -59.24 -26.94 15.68
N PRO A 60 -60.50 -27.19 15.28
CA PRO A 60 -61.14 -26.50 14.16
C PRO A 60 -61.51 -25.01 14.39
N VAL A 61 -61.33 -24.52 15.61
CA VAL A 61 -61.50 -23.08 15.91
C VAL A 61 -60.44 -22.24 15.27
N PHE A 62 -59.25 -22.83 14.97
CA PHE A 62 -58.11 -22.16 14.33
C PHE A 62 -57.93 -22.69 12.93
N SER A 63 -57.99 -21.80 11.92
CA SER A 63 -57.77 -22.17 10.53
C SER A 63 -56.26 -22.09 10.20
N ALA A 64 -55.64 -23.25 9.88
CA ALA A 64 -54.29 -23.31 9.38
C ALA A 64 -54.17 -22.98 7.88
N THR A 65 -55.28 -22.72 7.17
CA THR A 65 -55.29 -22.52 5.72
C THR A 65 -54.51 -21.26 5.30
N LEU A 66 -54.67 -20.16 6.03
CA LEU A 66 -54.01 -18.90 5.70
C LEU A 66 -52.49 -18.94 5.92
N PRO A 67 -51.97 -19.40 7.10
CA PRO A 67 -50.54 -19.62 7.29
C PRO A 67 -49.94 -20.59 6.24
N LEU A 68 -50.66 -21.68 5.91
CA LEU A 68 -50.19 -22.61 4.88
C LEU A 68 -50.11 -21.95 3.51
N ALA A 69 -51.11 -21.14 3.10
CA ALA A 69 -51.07 -20.39 1.88
C ALA A 69 -49.90 -19.42 1.82
N PHE A 70 -49.61 -18.73 2.92
CA PHE A 70 -48.44 -17.84 3.03
C PHE A 70 -47.14 -18.60 2.87
N GLN A 71 -46.99 -19.78 3.51
CA GLN A 71 -45.86 -20.65 3.35
C GLN A 71 -45.65 -21.07 1.89
N LEU A 72 -46.71 -21.42 1.18
CA LEU A 72 -46.65 -21.78 -0.24
C LEU A 72 -46.19 -20.61 -1.10
N LEU A 73 -46.67 -19.39 -0.83
CA LEU A 73 -46.25 -18.17 -1.54
C LEU A 73 -44.77 -17.85 -1.31
N LEU A 74 -44.29 -17.89 -0.05
CA LEU A 74 -42.87 -17.64 0.28
C LEU A 74 -41.97 -18.68 -0.34
N ALA A 75 -42.32 -19.97 -0.22
CA ALA A 75 -41.55 -21.06 -0.79
C ALA A 75 -41.58 -21.03 -2.32
N GLY A 76 -42.75 -20.75 -2.93
CA GLY A 76 -42.90 -20.61 -4.38
C GLY A 76 -42.04 -19.47 -4.95
N ASN A 77 -42.01 -18.33 -4.29
CA ASN A 77 -41.16 -17.19 -4.69
C ASN A 77 -39.67 -17.53 -4.58
N MET A 78 -39.26 -18.24 -3.50
CA MET A 78 -37.89 -18.72 -3.33
C MET A 78 -37.50 -19.72 -4.42
N LEU A 79 -38.37 -20.69 -4.73
CA LEU A 79 -38.13 -21.67 -5.80
C LEU A 79 -38.05 -21.01 -7.18
N LEU A 80 -38.90 -20.02 -7.44
CA LEU A 80 -38.86 -19.22 -8.66
C LEU A 80 -37.51 -18.50 -8.79
N TYR A 81 -37.02 -17.91 -7.72
CA TYR A 81 -35.68 -17.30 -7.71
C TYR A 81 -34.58 -18.32 -7.99
N LEU A 82 -34.57 -19.46 -7.32
CA LEU A 82 -33.54 -20.49 -7.55
C LEU A 82 -33.53 -20.98 -9.00
N ARG A 83 -34.71 -20.94 -9.68
CA ARG A 83 -34.84 -21.33 -11.08
C ARG A 83 -34.44 -20.22 -12.06
N THR A 84 -34.88 -18.99 -11.79
CA THR A 84 -34.69 -17.84 -12.70
C THR A 84 -33.40 -17.09 -12.48
N ARG A 85 -32.83 -17.20 -11.29
CA ARG A 85 -31.63 -16.48 -10.84
C ARG A 85 -31.77 -14.94 -10.86
N ASN A 86 -32.97 -14.43 -11.04
CA ASN A 86 -33.22 -12.99 -11.02
C ASN A 86 -33.38 -12.50 -9.59
N PHE A 87 -32.25 -12.02 -9.00
CA PHE A 87 -32.22 -11.56 -7.61
C PHE A 87 -33.03 -10.27 -7.39
N GLU A 88 -33.05 -9.34 -8.36
CA GLU A 88 -33.80 -8.10 -8.24
C GLU A 88 -35.30 -8.36 -8.12
N TYR A 89 -35.85 -9.22 -8.97
CA TYR A 89 -37.23 -9.64 -8.86
C TYR A 89 -37.52 -10.31 -7.53
N PHE A 90 -36.69 -11.30 -7.14
CA PHE A 90 -36.84 -12.01 -5.86
C PHE A 90 -36.81 -11.06 -4.67
N ARG A 91 -35.87 -10.11 -4.66
CA ARG A 91 -35.73 -9.14 -3.57
C ARG A 91 -36.99 -8.30 -3.38
N VAL A 92 -37.50 -7.71 -4.45
CA VAL A 92 -38.69 -6.86 -4.38
C VAL A 92 -39.95 -7.67 -4.05
N SER A 93 -40.15 -8.81 -4.71
CA SER A 93 -41.34 -9.67 -4.45
C SER A 93 -41.32 -10.26 -3.04
N GLN A 94 -40.16 -10.68 -2.54
CA GLN A 94 -40.03 -11.25 -1.19
C GLN A 94 -40.30 -10.21 -0.09
N LEU A 95 -39.76 -8.99 -0.26
CA LEU A 95 -40.05 -7.89 0.66
C LEU A 95 -41.52 -7.50 0.59
N GLY A 96 -42.12 -7.52 -0.60
CA GLY A 96 -43.57 -7.32 -0.78
C GLY A 96 -44.39 -8.37 -0.03
N LEU A 97 -44.04 -9.64 -0.17
CA LEU A 97 -44.67 -10.72 0.59
C LEU A 97 -44.56 -10.53 2.10
N PHE A 98 -43.36 -10.20 2.60
CA PHE A 98 -43.15 -9.90 4.03
C PHE A 98 -43.98 -8.70 4.50
N LEU A 99 -44.17 -7.69 3.65
CA LEU A 99 -45.01 -6.53 3.98
C LEU A 99 -46.49 -6.91 4.01
N PHE A 100 -47.03 -7.45 2.93
CA PHE A 100 -48.48 -7.55 2.74
C PHE A 100 -49.13 -8.76 3.39
N LEU A 101 -48.45 -9.93 3.46
CA LEU A 101 -49.04 -11.14 4.00
C LEU A 101 -49.52 -11.00 5.47
N PRO A 102 -48.72 -10.36 6.38
CA PRO A 102 -49.21 -10.14 7.76
C PRO A 102 -50.45 -9.22 7.80
N PHE A 103 -50.60 -8.25 6.92
CA PHE A 103 -51.80 -7.41 6.87
C PHE A 103 -53.01 -8.19 6.39
N VAL A 104 -52.84 -9.06 5.37
CA VAL A 104 -53.92 -9.93 4.93
C VAL A 104 -54.38 -10.86 6.08
N ALA A 105 -53.45 -11.39 6.86
CA ALA A 105 -53.75 -12.18 8.05
C ALA A 105 -54.50 -11.37 9.13
N GLN A 106 -54.12 -10.12 9.34
CA GLN A 106 -54.77 -9.19 10.25
C GLN A 106 -56.23 -8.89 9.80
N TRP A 107 -56.38 -8.54 8.50
CA TRP A 107 -57.76 -8.18 7.98
C TRP A 107 -58.72 -9.34 7.89
N SER A 108 -58.22 -10.59 7.98
CA SER A 108 -59.09 -11.77 8.11
C SER A 108 -59.56 -12.04 9.55
N SER A 109 -58.93 -11.37 10.53
CA SER A 109 -59.28 -11.38 11.95
C SER A 109 -59.03 -10.00 12.53
N ASP A 110 -59.47 -9.65 13.73
CA ASP A 110 -59.13 -8.34 14.33
C ASP A 110 -57.69 -8.33 14.91
N ILE A 111 -57.14 -7.15 15.28
CA ILE A 111 -55.82 -6.98 15.87
C ILE A 111 -55.62 -7.86 17.10
N ILE A 112 -56.62 -8.02 17.94
CA ILE A 112 -56.51 -8.79 19.17
C ILE A 112 -56.53 -10.28 18.86
N SER A 113 -57.42 -10.73 18.00
CA SER A 113 -57.51 -12.14 17.58
C SER A 113 -56.31 -12.60 16.75
N SER A 114 -55.73 -11.70 15.96
CA SER A 114 -54.52 -11.98 15.16
C SER A 114 -53.25 -12.17 16.02
N SER A 115 -53.31 -11.92 17.34
CA SER A 115 -52.22 -12.15 18.26
C SER A 115 -50.89 -11.43 17.88
N GLY A 116 -51.02 -10.23 17.33
CA GLY A 116 -49.86 -9.38 16.99
C GLY A 116 -49.12 -9.82 15.72
N VAL A 117 -49.77 -10.51 14.79
CA VAL A 117 -49.14 -10.97 13.53
C VAL A 117 -48.49 -9.83 12.70
N LEU A 118 -49.01 -8.59 12.86
CA LEU A 118 -48.44 -7.40 12.20
C LEU A 118 -46.96 -7.14 12.46
N ILE A 119 -46.41 -7.64 13.54
CA ILE A 119 -44.97 -7.50 13.83
C ILE A 119 -44.11 -8.10 12.71
N TRP A 120 -44.60 -9.15 12.05
CA TRP A 120 -43.91 -9.80 10.95
C TRP A 120 -43.75 -8.92 9.72
N ALA A 121 -44.66 -7.95 9.50
CA ALA A 121 -44.56 -6.99 8.41
C ALA A 121 -43.31 -6.08 8.53
N MET A 122 -42.73 -5.93 9.72
CA MET A 122 -41.46 -5.21 9.92
C MET A 122 -40.27 -5.92 9.27
N LEU A 123 -40.38 -7.20 8.90
CA LEU A 123 -39.32 -7.86 8.11
C LEU A 123 -39.09 -7.17 6.76
N ALA A 124 -40.09 -6.50 6.19
CA ALA A 124 -39.95 -5.80 4.93
C ALA A 124 -39.06 -4.55 5.04
N PRO A 125 -39.33 -3.53 5.89
CA PRO A 125 -38.43 -2.39 6.02
C PRO A 125 -37.04 -2.76 6.57
N ILE A 126 -36.94 -3.72 7.50
CA ILE A 126 -35.64 -4.18 8.02
C ILE A 126 -34.87 -4.91 6.92
N GLY A 127 -35.50 -5.81 6.19
CA GLY A 127 -34.90 -6.48 5.04
C GLY A 127 -34.48 -5.50 3.94
N ALA A 128 -35.28 -4.45 3.71
CA ALA A 128 -34.95 -3.40 2.77
C ALA A 128 -33.70 -2.61 3.18
N ILE A 129 -33.55 -2.26 4.48
CA ILE A 129 -32.32 -1.63 4.99
C ILE A 129 -31.11 -2.52 4.74
N LEU A 130 -31.22 -3.80 5.06
CA LEU A 130 -30.11 -4.76 4.98
C LEU A 130 -29.74 -5.14 3.53
N CYS A 131 -30.71 -5.12 2.58
CA CYS A 131 -30.52 -5.63 1.22
C CYS A 131 -30.51 -4.55 0.12
N ILE A 132 -31.05 -3.37 0.37
CA ILE A 132 -31.18 -2.30 -0.63
C ILE A 132 -30.47 -1.02 -0.19
N GLY A 133 -30.20 -0.90 1.09
CA GLY A 133 -29.57 0.28 1.71
C GLY A 133 -30.55 1.29 2.27
N VAL A 134 -30.04 2.18 3.13
CA VAL A 134 -30.81 3.08 3.98
C VAL A 134 -31.74 4.01 3.17
N ARG A 135 -31.23 4.61 2.09
CA ARG A 135 -31.99 5.61 1.31
C ARG A 135 -33.23 5.02 0.63
N LYS A 136 -33.10 3.82 0.07
CA LYS A 136 -34.20 3.15 -0.66
C LYS A 136 -35.18 2.42 0.26
N SER A 137 -34.79 2.14 1.51
CA SER A 137 -35.67 1.48 2.48
C SER A 137 -36.73 2.39 3.09
N ILE A 138 -36.58 3.73 2.99
CA ILE A 138 -37.54 4.71 3.51
C ILE A 138 -38.97 4.47 2.94
N GLY A 139 -39.08 4.15 1.65
CA GLY A 139 -40.35 3.84 1.02
C GLY A 139 -41.02 2.60 1.60
N TRP A 140 -40.28 1.56 1.93
CA TRP A 140 -40.78 0.36 2.57
C TRP A 140 -41.26 0.61 4.01
N PHE A 141 -40.52 1.42 4.76
CA PHE A 141 -40.91 1.85 6.09
C PHE A 141 -42.17 2.70 6.08
N ALA A 142 -42.26 3.67 5.15
CA ALA A 142 -43.45 4.51 5.00
C ALA A 142 -44.66 3.66 4.62
N ALA A 143 -44.52 2.69 3.70
CA ALA A 143 -45.61 1.78 3.33
C ALA A 143 -46.06 0.95 4.54
N TRP A 144 -45.15 0.39 5.33
CA TRP A 144 -45.46 -0.31 6.55
C TRP A 144 -46.20 0.58 7.57
N ALA A 145 -45.73 1.79 7.80
CA ALA A 145 -46.33 2.72 8.76
C ALA A 145 -47.75 3.13 8.35
N ILE A 146 -47.96 3.42 7.06
CA ILE A 146 -49.28 3.79 6.51
C ILE A 146 -50.27 2.61 6.61
N LEU A 147 -49.83 1.41 6.20
CA LEU A 147 -50.68 0.21 6.29
C LEU A 147 -51.02 -0.11 7.74
N THR A 148 -50.10 0.05 8.66
CA THR A 148 -50.32 -0.16 10.12
C THR A 148 -51.34 0.86 10.65
N ALA A 149 -51.22 2.13 10.27
CA ALA A 149 -52.18 3.17 10.66
C ALA A 149 -53.57 2.92 10.09
N ILE A 150 -53.65 2.55 8.80
CA ILE A 150 -54.96 2.21 8.15
C ILE A 150 -55.61 1.01 8.83
N SER A 151 -54.80 -0.06 9.14
CA SER A 151 -55.34 -1.24 9.81
C SER A 151 -55.83 -0.92 11.24
N GLY A 152 -55.09 -0.08 11.99
CA GLY A 152 -55.52 0.35 13.32
C GLY A 152 -56.83 1.19 13.27
N LEU A 153 -56.95 2.10 12.32
CA LEU A 153 -58.17 2.88 12.14
C LEU A 153 -59.34 1.99 11.71
N ALA A 154 -59.13 1.07 10.77
CA ALA A 154 -60.16 0.15 10.34
C ALA A 154 -60.67 -0.70 11.50
N ASP A 155 -59.80 -1.26 12.30
CA ASP A 155 -60.16 -2.02 13.48
C ASP A 155 -60.89 -1.18 14.53
N TRP A 156 -60.53 0.10 14.72
CA TRP A 156 -61.23 1.03 15.59
C TRP A 156 -62.69 1.24 15.17
N TYR A 157 -62.94 1.46 13.87
CA TYR A 157 -64.31 1.66 13.36
C TYR A 157 -65.12 0.36 13.34
N ILE A 158 -64.51 -0.80 13.05
CA ILE A 158 -65.18 -2.11 12.95
C ILE A 158 -65.41 -2.74 14.33
N ALA A 159 -64.61 -2.37 15.33
CA ALA A 159 -64.69 -2.88 16.71
C ALA A 159 -65.93 -2.43 17.47
N ASP A 160 -66.82 -1.60 16.81
CA ASP A 160 -68.07 -1.22 17.44
C ASP A 160 -68.96 -2.49 17.64
N PRO A 161 -69.45 -2.76 18.85
CA PRO A 161 -70.16 -3.99 19.21
C PRO A 161 -71.43 -4.26 18.39
N MET A 162 -71.91 -3.28 17.62
CA MET A 162 -73.11 -3.39 16.80
C MET A 162 -72.94 -4.24 15.53
N PHE A 163 -71.72 -4.52 15.05
CA PHE A 163 -71.54 -5.03 13.69
C PHE A 163 -70.93 -6.44 13.58
N THR A 164 -70.43 -7.07 14.64
CA THR A 164 -69.86 -8.41 14.47
C THR A 164 -70.03 -9.30 15.74
N PRO A 165 -70.55 -10.53 15.60
CA PRO A 165 -70.42 -11.54 16.62
C PRO A 165 -68.96 -11.97 16.67
N LYS A 166 -68.21 -11.59 17.72
CA LYS A 166 -66.78 -11.93 17.94
C LYS A 166 -66.65 -13.42 18.11
N PRO A 167 -65.79 -14.10 17.35
CA PRO A 167 -65.35 -15.42 17.73
C PRO A 167 -64.57 -15.27 19.04
N ILE A 168 -65.02 -15.95 20.08
CA ILE A 168 -64.41 -15.87 21.42
C ILE A 168 -63.15 -16.72 21.42
N VAL A 169 -62.04 -16.12 20.94
CA VAL A 169 -60.72 -16.71 21.19
C VAL A 169 -60.40 -16.48 22.67
N PRO A 170 -60.06 -17.52 23.44
CA PRO A 170 -59.72 -17.35 24.85
C PRO A 170 -58.51 -16.39 25.01
N THR A 171 -58.67 -15.36 25.84
CA THR A 171 -57.63 -14.33 26.05
C THR A 171 -56.26 -14.95 26.43
N ARG A 172 -56.24 -16.06 27.16
CA ARG A 172 -55.01 -16.79 27.47
C ARG A 172 -54.28 -17.27 26.21
N THR A 173 -55.02 -17.81 25.23
CA THR A 173 -54.45 -18.29 23.96
C THR A 173 -53.85 -17.12 23.15
N THR A 174 -54.58 -15.99 23.06
CA THR A 174 -54.11 -14.77 22.38
C THR A 174 -52.79 -14.27 23.01
N ILE A 175 -52.69 -14.22 24.33
CA ILE A 175 -51.47 -13.80 25.06
C ILE A 175 -50.28 -14.73 24.72
N VAL A 176 -50.50 -16.04 24.74
CA VAL A 176 -49.42 -17.00 24.39
C VAL A 176 -48.96 -16.85 22.97
N PHE A 177 -49.87 -16.75 22.01
CA PHE A 177 -49.51 -16.54 20.59
C PHE A 177 -48.80 -15.20 20.38
N PHE A 178 -49.24 -14.13 21.05
CA PHE A 178 -48.56 -12.84 20.98
C PHE A 178 -47.10 -12.96 21.46
N ALA A 179 -46.88 -13.60 22.62
CA ALA A 179 -45.54 -13.82 23.17
C ALA A 179 -44.68 -14.65 22.19
N LEU A 180 -45.24 -15.73 21.64
CA LEU A 180 -44.54 -16.58 20.68
C LEU A 180 -44.18 -15.83 19.37
N ASN A 181 -45.10 -15.02 18.82
CA ASN A 181 -44.84 -14.18 17.65
C ASN A 181 -43.70 -13.21 17.94
N PHE A 182 -43.72 -12.54 19.10
CA PHE A 182 -42.69 -11.58 19.48
C PHE A 182 -41.32 -12.23 19.66
N ILE A 183 -41.27 -13.40 20.34
CA ILE A 183 -40.03 -14.16 20.55
C ILE A 183 -39.45 -14.63 19.20
N ALA A 184 -40.29 -15.25 18.32
CA ALA A 184 -39.83 -15.77 17.05
C ALA A 184 -39.30 -14.63 16.14
N PHE A 185 -40.04 -13.52 16.07
CA PHE A 185 -39.60 -12.33 15.35
C PHE A 185 -38.25 -11.79 15.89
N SER A 186 -38.13 -11.66 17.20
CA SER A 186 -36.90 -11.17 17.87
C SER A 186 -35.71 -12.07 17.57
N ILE A 187 -35.86 -13.38 17.57
CA ILE A 187 -34.82 -14.35 17.22
C ILE A 187 -34.37 -14.13 15.78
N ILE A 188 -35.28 -13.96 14.86
CA ILE A 188 -34.97 -13.71 13.43
C ILE A 188 -34.17 -12.42 13.27
N ILE A 189 -34.67 -11.32 13.87
CA ILE A 189 -33.97 -10.02 13.79
C ILE A 189 -32.57 -10.11 14.40
N PHE A 190 -32.43 -10.74 15.57
CA PHE A 190 -31.12 -10.95 16.20
C PHE A 190 -30.16 -11.73 15.29
N ALA A 191 -30.65 -12.83 14.68
CA ALA A 191 -29.83 -13.62 13.76
C ALA A 191 -29.39 -12.83 12.52
N LEU A 192 -30.31 -12.04 11.92
CA LEU A 192 -30.01 -11.21 10.76
C LEU A 192 -28.99 -10.10 11.10
N LEU A 193 -29.18 -9.40 12.22
CA LEU A 193 -28.27 -8.35 12.66
C LEU A 193 -26.89 -8.92 12.98
N ARG A 194 -26.83 -10.04 13.70
CA ARG A 194 -25.56 -10.72 14.03
C ARG A 194 -24.79 -11.10 12.75
N LEU A 195 -25.49 -11.66 11.77
CA LEU A 195 -24.88 -12.03 10.49
C LEU A 195 -24.41 -10.78 9.73
N SER A 196 -25.24 -9.76 9.61
CA SER A 196 -24.92 -8.52 8.90
C SER A 196 -23.70 -7.82 9.52
N ILE A 197 -23.69 -7.63 10.84
CA ILE A 197 -22.57 -6.99 11.54
C ILE A 197 -21.30 -7.83 11.41
N GLY A 198 -21.40 -9.16 11.54
CA GLY A 198 -20.26 -10.07 11.40
C GLY A 198 -19.62 -10.01 10.01
N MET A 199 -20.44 -9.99 8.96
CA MET A 199 -19.93 -9.90 7.58
C MET A 199 -19.35 -8.51 7.27
N ASN A 200 -20.00 -7.42 7.72
CA ASN A 200 -19.48 -6.07 7.55
C ASN A 200 -18.13 -5.88 8.25
N ARG A 201 -17.96 -6.40 9.46
CA ARG A 201 -16.66 -6.37 10.17
C ARG A 201 -15.56 -7.08 9.39
N LYS A 202 -15.84 -8.27 8.85
CA LYS A 202 -14.87 -9.02 8.04
C LYS A 202 -14.48 -8.23 6.77
N MET A 203 -15.45 -7.64 6.10
CA MET A 203 -15.21 -6.83 4.90
C MET A 203 -14.32 -5.61 5.22
N HIS A 204 -14.61 -4.89 6.32
CA HIS A 204 -13.77 -3.77 6.75
C HIS A 204 -12.34 -4.21 7.12
N GLN A 205 -12.18 -5.34 7.80
CA GLN A 205 -10.86 -5.88 8.13
C GLN A 205 -10.08 -6.25 6.86
N SER A 206 -10.70 -6.93 5.90
CA SER A 206 -10.06 -7.27 4.62
C SER A 206 -9.64 -6.03 3.85
N LEU A 207 -10.47 -4.99 3.82
CA LEU A 207 -10.16 -3.72 3.17
C LEU A 207 -8.98 -3.01 3.85
N GLN A 208 -8.93 -3.01 5.18
CA GLN A 208 -7.82 -2.42 5.94
C GLN A 208 -6.50 -3.15 5.65
N VAL A 209 -6.51 -4.49 5.63
CA VAL A 209 -5.31 -5.28 5.31
C VAL A 209 -4.83 -4.99 3.90
N ALA A 210 -5.74 -4.97 2.90
CA ALA A 210 -5.39 -4.66 1.53
C ALA A 210 -4.82 -3.24 1.38
N HIS A 211 -5.40 -2.25 2.06
CA HIS A 211 -4.91 -0.88 2.05
C HIS A 211 -3.51 -0.75 2.67
N GLN A 212 -3.28 -1.46 3.77
CA GLN A 212 -1.96 -1.49 4.42
C GLN A 212 -0.90 -2.15 3.52
N GLN A 213 -1.27 -3.19 2.79
CA GLN A 213 -0.37 -3.87 1.85
C GLN A 213 0.01 -2.96 0.66
N ILE A 214 -0.96 -2.24 0.09
CA ILE A 214 -0.70 -1.24 -0.95
C ILE A 214 0.28 -0.16 -0.45
N LYS A 215 0.09 0.33 0.78
CA LYS A 215 0.98 1.33 1.37
C LYS A 215 2.42 0.82 1.51
N ILE A 216 2.61 -0.41 2.00
CA ILE A 216 3.93 -1.04 2.12
C ILE A 216 4.60 -1.19 0.74
N GLU A 217 3.86 -1.63 -0.27
CA GLU A 217 4.40 -1.76 -1.63
C GLU A 217 4.75 -0.40 -2.26
N GLN A 218 3.96 0.65 -1.98
CA GLN A 218 4.28 2.01 -2.41
C GLN A 218 5.57 2.52 -1.75
N GLU A 219 5.71 2.38 -0.43
CA GLU A 219 6.92 2.77 0.30
C GLU A 219 8.16 2.00 -0.19
N ARG A 220 7.99 0.71 -0.50
CA ARG A 220 9.07 -0.10 -1.08
C ARG A 220 9.47 0.36 -2.48
N SER A 221 8.49 0.63 -3.33
CA SER A 221 8.71 1.16 -4.67
C SER A 221 9.41 2.52 -4.66
N GLU A 222 9.00 3.39 -3.74
CA GLU A 222 9.61 4.71 -3.54
C GLU A 222 11.06 4.61 -3.08
N LYS A 223 11.36 3.75 -2.10
CA LYS A 223 12.75 3.49 -1.69
C LYS A 223 13.62 2.96 -2.83
N LEU A 224 13.10 2.05 -3.66
CA LEU A 224 13.83 1.53 -4.81
C LEU A 224 14.11 2.63 -5.84
N LEU A 225 13.19 3.55 -6.05
CA LEU A 225 13.37 4.69 -6.95
C LEU A 225 14.43 5.68 -6.43
N LEU A 226 14.39 5.98 -5.12
CA LEU A 226 15.36 6.85 -4.45
C LEU A 226 16.78 6.26 -4.39
N ASN A 227 16.92 4.95 -4.50
CA ASN A 227 18.24 4.30 -4.64
C ASN A 227 18.85 4.46 -6.05
N ILE A 228 18.08 4.91 -7.03
CA ILE A 228 18.52 5.03 -8.43
C ILE A 228 18.62 6.49 -8.85
N LEU A 229 17.78 7.36 -8.31
CA LEU A 229 17.65 8.77 -8.68
C LEU A 229 17.69 9.68 -7.46
N PRO A 230 18.30 10.88 -7.56
CA PRO A 230 18.17 11.90 -6.51
C PRO A 230 16.70 12.21 -6.20
N GLY A 231 16.36 12.51 -4.95
CA GLY A 231 14.97 12.67 -4.50
C GLY A 231 14.18 13.71 -5.30
N SER A 232 14.76 14.86 -5.58
CA SER A 232 14.14 15.92 -6.39
C SER A 232 13.84 15.47 -7.84
N ILE A 233 14.69 14.63 -8.40
CA ILE A 233 14.52 14.06 -9.74
C ILE A 233 13.46 12.96 -9.75
N ALA A 234 13.45 12.10 -8.72
CA ALA A 234 12.43 11.06 -8.54
C ALA A 234 11.02 11.66 -8.43
N ASP A 235 10.86 12.75 -7.68
CA ASP A 235 9.59 13.47 -7.55
C ASP A 235 9.12 14.10 -8.87
N ARG A 236 10.03 14.69 -9.63
CA ARG A 236 9.72 15.25 -10.96
C ARG A 236 9.35 14.16 -11.96
N LEU A 237 10.02 13.02 -11.95
CA LEU A 237 9.72 11.89 -12.83
C LEU A 237 8.35 11.29 -12.54
N ARG A 238 7.94 11.24 -11.26
CA ARG A 238 6.62 10.74 -10.84
C ARG A 238 5.48 11.67 -11.27
N ASN A 239 5.72 12.98 -11.26
CA ASN A 239 4.68 14.00 -11.46
C ASN A 239 4.63 14.56 -12.90
N SER A 240 5.55 14.18 -13.78
CA SER A 240 5.65 14.77 -15.11
C SER A 240 6.30 13.80 -16.10
N ASP A 241 5.68 13.67 -17.28
CA ASP A 241 6.24 12.95 -18.44
C ASP A 241 7.27 13.78 -19.25
N LYS A 242 7.69 14.94 -18.75
CA LYS A 242 8.61 15.83 -19.46
C LYS A 242 10.05 15.37 -19.27
N THR A 243 10.88 15.63 -20.30
CA THR A 243 12.32 15.44 -20.21
C THR A 243 12.91 16.27 -19.08
N ILE A 244 13.65 15.62 -18.18
CA ILE A 244 14.36 16.29 -17.08
C ILE A 244 15.77 16.60 -17.56
N ALA A 245 16.07 17.89 -17.75
CA ALA A 245 17.39 18.40 -18.09
C ALA A 245 17.54 19.80 -17.49
N ASP A 246 18.45 19.94 -16.54
CA ASP A 246 18.69 21.18 -15.79
C ASP A 246 20.11 21.68 -16.04
N GLY A 247 20.24 22.97 -16.37
CA GLY A 247 21.52 23.64 -16.54
C GLY A 247 22.03 24.18 -15.21
N PHE A 248 23.24 23.83 -14.86
CA PHE A 248 23.95 24.36 -13.69
C PHE A 248 25.13 25.19 -14.16
N ALA A 249 25.21 26.44 -13.72
CA ALA A 249 26.29 27.35 -14.12
C ALA A 249 27.62 26.98 -13.46
N ASP A 250 27.56 26.27 -12.34
CA ASP A 250 28.70 26.09 -11.50
C ASP A 250 28.59 24.79 -10.67
N VAL A 251 29.36 23.77 -11.07
CA VAL A 251 29.41 22.45 -10.43
C VAL A 251 30.87 21.98 -10.41
N THR A 252 31.29 21.36 -9.32
CA THR A 252 32.58 20.69 -9.23
C THR A 252 32.39 19.20 -9.44
N VAL A 253 32.98 18.64 -10.49
CA VAL A 253 32.92 17.23 -10.88
C VAL A 253 34.26 16.58 -10.59
N MET A 254 34.23 15.41 -9.98
CA MET A 254 35.41 14.59 -9.70
C MET A 254 35.25 13.21 -10.32
N PHE A 255 36.33 12.75 -10.96
CA PHE A 255 36.55 11.36 -11.33
C PHE A 255 37.69 10.79 -10.53
N ALA A 256 37.52 9.58 -10.04
CA ALA A 256 38.56 8.81 -9.34
C ALA A 256 38.69 7.44 -10.00
N ASP A 257 39.88 7.08 -10.47
CA ASP A 257 40.16 5.88 -11.26
C ASP A 257 41.23 5.04 -10.58
N ILE A 258 41.02 3.72 -10.45
CA ILE A 258 41.93 2.83 -9.75
C ILE A 258 43.13 2.51 -10.67
N VAL A 259 44.31 2.83 -10.22
CA VAL A 259 45.57 2.66 -10.99
C VAL A 259 45.86 1.18 -11.21
N ASN A 260 46.21 0.82 -12.45
CA ASN A 260 46.58 -0.55 -12.84
C ASN A 260 45.51 -1.62 -12.53
N PHE A 261 44.25 -1.22 -12.43
CA PHE A 261 43.16 -2.12 -12.12
C PHE A 261 43.11 -3.36 -13.04
N THR A 262 43.33 -3.18 -14.35
CA THR A 262 43.33 -4.29 -15.32
C THR A 262 44.43 -5.33 -15.00
N GLN A 263 45.59 -4.90 -14.54
CA GLN A 263 46.68 -5.81 -14.14
C GLN A 263 46.36 -6.54 -12.85
N VAL A 264 45.77 -5.85 -11.87
CA VAL A 264 45.31 -6.44 -10.61
C VAL A 264 44.21 -7.46 -10.87
N ALA A 265 43.23 -7.12 -11.69
CA ALA A 265 42.08 -7.95 -12.05
C ALA A 265 42.47 -9.21 -12.86
N ALA A 266 43.57 -9.15 -13.66
CA ALA A 266 44.01 -10.26 -14.51
C ALA A 266 44.35 -11.55 -13.71
N ASN A 267 44.72 -11.42 -12.44
CA ASN A 267 45.05 -12.56 -11.57
C ASN A 267 43.91 -12.96 -10.61
N MET A 268 42.71 -12.41 -10.78
CA MET A 268 41.54 -12.63 -9.91
C MET A 268 40.42 -13.31 -10.68
N SER A 269 39.59 -14.08 -9.98
CA SER A 269 38.33 -14.57 -10.55
C SER A 269 37.34 -13.41 -10.72
N PRO A 270 36.38 -13.48 -11.66
CA PRO A 270 35.35 -12.43 -11.84
C PRO A 270 34.61 -12.08 -10.57
N SER A 271 34.30 -13.06 -9.72
CA SER A 271 33.62 -12.85 -8.43
C SER A 271 34.51 -12.11 -7.43
N GLN A 272 35.82 -12.36 -7.41
CA GLN A 272 36.76 -11.63 -6.56
C GLN A 272 36.91 -10.17 -7.01
N VAL A 273 37.00 -9.94 -8.33
CA VAL A 273 37.05 -8.59 -8.92
C VAL A 273 35.80 -7.80 -8.52
N PHE A 274 34.61 -8.41 -8.70
CA PHE A 274 33.34 -7.79 -8.31
C PHE A 274 33.28 -7.47 -6.81
N ALA A 275 33.64 -8.42 -5.96
CA ALA A 275 33.65 -8.23 -4.50
C ALA A 275 34.60 -7.10 -4.07
N MET A 276 35.78 -7.01 -4.69
CA MET A 276 36.75 -5.94 -4.44
C MET A 276 36.20 -4.57 -4.84
N LEU A 277 35.70 -4.43 -6.09
CA LEU A 277 35.10 -3.17 -6.55
C LEU A 277 33.92 -2.75 -5.69
N ASN A 278 33.02 -3.70 -5.35
CA ASN A 278 31.90 -3.43 -4.50
C ASN A 278 32.32 -2.89 -3.13
N ARG A 279 33.35 -3.47 -2.51
CA ARG A 279 33.88 -3.01 -1.22
C ARG A 279 34.48 -1.61 -1.32
N ILE A 280 35.27 -1.33 -2.38
CA ILE A 280 35.85 -0.01 -2.62
C ILE A 280 34.77 1.04 -2.86
N PHE A 281 33.86 0.76 -3.78
CA PHE A 281 32.81 1.72 -4.13
C PHE A 281 31.80 1.95 -3.02
N SER A 282 31.48 0.92 -2.22
CA SER A 282 30.66 1.12 -1.01
C SER A 282 31.33 2.06 -0.01
N ALA A 283 32.63 1.95 0.19
CA ALA A 283 33.37 2.88 1.04
C ALA A 283 33.43 4.29 0.46
N PHE A 284 33.49 4.42 -0.88
CA PHE A 284 33.41 5.72 -1.54
C PHE A 284 31.99 6.32 -1.47
N ASP A 285 30.93 5.48 -1.50
CA ASP A 285 29.56 5.91 -1.27
C ASP A 285 29.37 6.51 0.12
N GLU A 286 29.95 5.86 1.16
CA GLU A 286 29.95 6.38 2.54
C GLU A 286 30.68 7.73 2.64
N LEU A 287 31.78 7.90 1.92
CA LEU A 287 32.48 9.19 1.86
C LEU A 287 31.63 10.25 1.14
N ALA A 288 30.99 9.90 0.02
CA ALA A 288 30.14 10.85 -0.72
C ALA A 288 28.98 11.35 0.19
N GLU A 289 28.35 10.43 0.92
CA GLU A 289 27.28 10.77 1.89
C GLU A 289 27.84 11.65 3.04
N HIS A 290 29.00 11.29 3.60
CA HIS A 290 29.65 12.07 4.67
C HIS A 290 29.95 13.52 4.28
N TYR A 291 30.40 13.74 3.04
CA TYR A 291 30.73 15.07 2.52
C TYR A 291 29.53 15.78 1.85
N GLY A 292 28.34 15.18 1.81
CA GLY A 292 27.14 15.75 1.21
C GLY A 292 27.22 15.91 -0.32
N LEU A 293 27.96 15.02 -0.98
CA LEU A 293 28.18 15.04 -2.42
C LEU A 293 27.29 14.00 -3.13
N GLU A 294 26.91 14.31 -4.36
CA GLU A 294 26.06 13.43 -5.18
C GLU A 294 26.93 12.44 -5.97
N LYS A 295 26.79 11.15 -5.67
CA LYS A 295 27.31 10.09 -6.53
C LYS A 295 26.52 10.06 -7.85
N ILE A 296 27.21 10.15 -8.97
CA ILE A 296 26.58 10.11 -10.28
C ILE A 296 26.54 8.68 -10.84
N LYS A 297 27.71 8.07 -11.00
CA LYS A 297 27.83 6.69 -11.53
C LYS A 297 29.22 6.12 -11.34
N THR A 298 29.34 4.83 -11.62
CA THR A 298 30.63 4.17 -11.85
C THR A 298 30.81 3.82 -13.32
N ILE A 299 32.02 3.93 -13.85
CA ILE A 299 32.36 3.60 -15.24
C ILE A 299 33.56 2.66 -15.23
N GLY A 300 33.30 1.33 -15.25
CA GLY A 300 34.35 0.35 -15.03
C GLY A 300 34.93 0.45 -13.61
N ASP A 301 36.19 0.82 -13.51
CA ASP A 301 36.96 1.05 -12.28
C ASP A 301 37.02 2.54 -11.89
N ALA A 302 36.33 3.41 -12.62
CA ALA A 302 36.23 4.83 -12.30
C ALA A 302 34.96 5.16 -11.52
N TYR A 303 35.07 6.05 -10.54
CA TYR A 303 33.98 6.57 -9.70
C TYR A 303 33.76 8.05 -10.02
N MET A 304 32.52 8.46 -10.24
CA MET A 304 32.14 9.83 -10.57
C MET A 304 31.24 10.41 -9.49
N VAL A 305 31.60 11.57 -8.96
CA VAL A 305 30.83 12.32 -7.97
C VAL A 305 30.81 13.81 -8.33
N ALA A 306 29.79 14.53 -7.90
CA ALA A 306 29.66 15.95 -8.12
C ALA A 306 29.18 16.71 -6.88
N GLY A 307 29.62 17.95 -6.75
CA GLY A 307 29.14 18.90 -5.75
C GLY A 307 28.61 20.17 -6.41
N GLY A 308 27.57 20.76 -5.81
CA GLY A 308 26.90 21.96 -6.36
C GLY A 308 25.65 21.65 -7.18
N LEU A 309 25.12 20.44 -7.11
CA LEU A 309 23.83 20.04 -7.69
C LEU A 309 22.64 20.36 -6.75
N ASN A 310 22.90 20.46 -5.44
CA ASN A 310 21.94 20.83 -4.41
C ASN A 310 22.38 22.14 -3.77
N GLU A 311 21.43 22.99 -3.39
CA GLU A 311 21.69 24.30 -2.77
C GLU A 311 22.19 24.20 -1.31
N ASP A 312 22.18 23.01 -0.73
CA ASP A 312 22.43 22.82 0.71
C ASP A 312 23.91 22.95 1.12
N LEU A 313 24.87 22.86 0.19
CA LEU A 313 26.29 22.86 0.47
C LEU A 313 26.96 24.14 -0.07
N SER A 314 27.38 25.05 0.83
CA SER A 314 27.94 26.34 0.46
C SER A 314 29.36 26.27 -0.12
N ASP A 315 30.19 25.28 0.30
CA ASP A 315 31.56 25.08 -0.21
C ASP A 315 31.76 23.64 -0.72
N TYR A 316 30.98 23.31 -1.76
CA TYR A 316 31.03 21.98 -2.39
C TYR A 316 32.38 21.68 -3.07
N SER A 317 33.14 22.69 -3.51
CA SER A 317 34.46 22.47 -4.11
C SER A 317 35.47 21.99 -3.06
N ALA A 318 35.42 22.55 -1.83
CA ALA A 318 36.24 22.09 -0.73
C ALA A 318 35.82 20.68 -0.28
N ALA A 319 34.51 20.41 -0.21
CA ALA A 319 34.01 19.07 0.11
C ALA A 319 34.49 18.01 -0.90
N VAL A 320 34.49 18.31 -2.20
CA VAL A 320 35.04 17.43 -3.24
C VAL A 320 36.53 17.21 -3.05
N ALA A 321 37.31 18.25 -2.71
CA ALA A 321 38.74 18.13 -2.45
C ALA A 321 39.03 17.29 -1.18
N ASP A 322 38.29 17.50 -0.10
CA ASP A 322 38.42 16.71 1.13
C ASP A 322 38.07 15.23 0.89
N MET A 323 36.97 14.96 0.15
CA MET A 323 36.61 13.60 -0.26
C MET A 323 37.73 12.95 -1.09
N ALA A 324 38.31 13.69 -2.04
CA ALA A 324 39.43 13.19 -2.86
C ALA A 324 40.64 12.78 -2.00
N ILE A 325 40.98 13.58 -0.99
CA ILE A 325 42.04 13.27 -0.04
C ILE A 325 41.66 12.01 0.78
N ALA A 326 40.43 11.95 1.29
CA ALA A 326 39.95 10.79 2.06
C ALA A 326 39.95 9.51 1.22
N MET A 327 39.51 9.54 -0.05
CA MET A 327 39.55 8.40 -0.97
C MET A 327 40.99 7.89 -1.18
N ARG A 328 41.95 8.79 -1.41
CA ARG A 328 43.36 8.45 -1.57
C ARG A 328 43.93 7.75 -0.30
N GLU A 329 43.65 8.30 0.86
CA GLU A 329 44.10 7.74 2.13
C GLU A 329 43.43 6.40 2.45
N LEU A 330 42.15 6.25 2.17
CA LEU A 330 41.42 5.01 2.39
C LEU A 330 41.99 3.87 1.54
N LEU A 331 42.25 4.09 0.26
CA LEU A 331 42.86 3.05 -0.59
C LEU A 331 44.26 2.68 -0.12
N ARG A 332 45.03 3.66 0.34
CA ARG A 332 46.39 3.42 0.85
C ARG A 332 46.40 2.63 2.13
N LYS A 333 45.43 2.84 3.05
CA LYS A 333 45.38 2.18 4.36
C LYS A 333 44.71 0.83 4.34
N ASP A 334 43.53 0.74 3.73
CA ASP A 334 42.61 -0.37 3.94
C ASP A 334 42.56 -1.37 2.78
N PHE A 335 43.17 -1.02 1.62
CA PHE A 335 43.13 -1.86 0.44
C PHE A 335 44.56 -2.18 -0.04
N ALA A 336 45.07 -3.31 0.41
CA ALA A 336 46.33 -3.86 -0.09
C ALA A 336 46.11 -5.19 -0.79
N ILE A 337 46.72 -5.39 -1.96
CA ILE A 337 46.73 -6.63 -2.72
C ILE A 337 48.17 -7.09 -2.92
N ASN A 338 48.48 -8.34 -2.54
CA ASN A 338 49.86 -8.92 -2.65
C ASN A 338 50.95 -8.04 -2.09
N ALA A 339 50.71 -7.44 -0.91
CA ALA A 339 51.61 -6.50 -0.24
C ALA A 339 51.85 -5.16 -0.96
N SER A 340 51.12 -4.85 -2.01
CA SER A 340 51.10 -3.56 -2.67
C SER A 340 49.79 -2.83 -2.40
N HIS A 341 49.87 -1.55 -2.06
CA HIS A 341 48.67 -0.72 -1.86
C HIS A 341 48.05 -0.33 -3.22
N LEU A 342 46.69 -0.30 -3.25
CA LEU A 342 46.01 0.26 -4.42
C LEU A 342 46.18 1.78 -4.41
N GLU A 343 46.43 2.32 -5.58
CA GLU A 343 46.49 3.75 -5.79
C GLU A 343 45.31 4.23 -6.63
N VAL A 344 44.90 5.46 -6.42
CA VAL A 344 43.87 6.15 -7.21
C VAL A 344 44.49 7.38 -7.89
N ARG A 345 44.09 7.67 -9.10
CA ARG A 345 44.32 8.96 -9.75
C ARG A 345 43.00 9.71 -9.81
N ILE A 346 43.01 10.98 -9.40
CA ILE A 346 41.81 11.79 -9.25
C ILE A 346 41.96 13.06 -10.06
N GLY A 347 40.92 13.36 -10.86
CA GLY A 347 40.79 14.59 -11.63
C GLY A 347 39.55 15.36 -11.22
N ILE A 348 39.71 16.65 -10.94
CA ILE A 348 38.64 17.55 -10.53
C ILE A 348 38.52 18.69 -11.55
N GLY A 349 37.30 18.99 -11.97
CA GLY A 349 37.00 20.15 -12.84
C GLY A 349 35.80 20.91 -12.34
N THR A 350 35.83 22.23 -12.41
CA THR A 350 34.73 23.09 -11.98
C THR A 350 34.24 23.97 -13.15
N GLY A 351 32.92 24.06 -13.31
CA GLY A 351 32.29 24.89 -14.33
C GLY A 351 30.86 24.46 -14.70
N PRO A 352 30.30 24.97 -15.82
CA PRO A 352 28.93 24.69 -16.21
C PRO A 352 28.73 23.26 -16.72
N ILE A 353 27.58 22.70 -16.36
CA ILE A 353 27.13 21.37 -16.79
C ILE A 353 25.61 21.36 -17.05
N VAL A 354 25.14 20.32 -17.71
CA VAL A 354 23.70 19.93 -17.72
C VAL A 354 23.58 18.60 -17.01
N ALA A 355 22.65 18.54 -16.04
CA ALA A 355 22.27 17.30 -15.38
C ALA A 355 20.88 16.87 -15.86
N GLY A 356 20.64 15.58 -16.05
CA GLY A 356 19.35 15.15 -16.54
C GLY A 356 19.15 13.63 -16.53
N VAL A 357 17.94 13.22 -16.88
CA VAL A 357 17.56 11.82 -17.00
C VAL A 357 17.45 11.41 -18.45
N LEU A 358 18.21 10.42 -18.85
CA LEU A 358 18.22 9.86 -20.20
C LEU A 358 17.61 8.45 -20.20
N GLY A 359 16.87 8.15 -21.29
CA GLY A 359 16.30 6.84 -21.54
C GLY A 359 14.80 6.75 -21.26
N LYS A 360 14.15 5.75 -21.89
CA LYS A 360 12.71 5.47 -21.71
C LYS A 360 12.43 4.22 -20.85
N LYS A 361 13.33 3.26 -20.84
CA LYS A 361 13.16 1.98 -20.12
C LYS A 361 14.13 1.81 -18.96
N LYS A 362 15.36 2.33 -19.11
CA LYS A 362 16.38 2.38 -18.06
C LYS A 362 16.75 3.84 -17.90
N PHE A 363 16.20 4.46 -16.89
CA PHE A 363 16.52 5.84 -16.54
C PHE A 363 17.93 5.90 -16.00
N ILE A 364 18.75 6.80 -16.58
CA ILE A 364 20.09 7.09 -16.12
C ILE A 364 20.15 8.59 -15.84
N TYR A 365 20.36 8.97 -14.59
CA TYR A 365 20.71 10.33 -14.22
C TYR A 365 22.19 10.53 -14.47
N ASP A 366 22.55 11.51 -15.26
CA ASP A 366 23.93 11.76 -15.67
C ASP A 366 24.21 13.26 -15.85
N LEU A 367 25.50 13.58 -15.97
CA LEU A 367 25.99 14.94 -16.20
C LEU A 367 26.66 15.06 -17.58
N TRP A 368 26.39 16.15 -18.26
CA TRP A 368 26.98 16.48 -19.55
C TRP A 368 27.56 17.89 -19.53
N GLY A 369 28.67 18.09 -20.23
CA GLY A 369 29.30 19.37 -20.37
C GLY A 369 30.80 19.27 -20.56
N ASP A 370 31.41 20.39 -20.88
CA ASP A 370 32.84 20.50 -21.07
C ASP A 370 33.62 20.22 -19.76
N THR A 371 33.10 20.70 -18.66
CA THR A 371 33.61 20.46 -17.29
C THR A 371 33.77 18.98 -16.98
N VAL A 372 32.74 18.17 -17.31
CA VAL A 372 32.76 16.71 -17.11
C VAL A 372 33.88 16.07 -17.94
N ASN A 373 34.02 16.48 -19.20
CA ASN A 373 35.05 15.97 -20.09
C ASN A 373 36.47 16.36 -19.63
N ILE A 374 36.63 17.58 -19.12
CA ILE A 374 37.92 18.06 -18.57
C ILE A 374 38.30 17.22 -17.33
N ALA A 375 37.40 17.10 -16.36
CA ALA A 375 37.66 16.30 -15.15
C ALA A 375 38.05 14.85 -15.49
N SER A 376 37.29 14.19 -16.39
CA SER A 376 37.57 12.84 -16.87
C SER A 376 38.97 12.72 -17.54
N ARG A 377 39.34 13.68 -18.35
CA ARG A 377 40.66 13.68 -19.05
C ARG A 377 41.82 13.99 -18.11
N ILE A 378 41.66 14.91 -17.14
CA ILE A 378 42.63 15.14 -16.06
C ILE A 378 42.88 13.85 -15.30
N THR A 379 41.82 13.05 -15.02
CA THR A 379 41.97 11.74 -14.38
C THR A 379 42.75 10.78 -15.27
N SER A 380 42.40 10.64 -16.55
CA SER A 380 43.01 9.68 -17.46
C SER A 380 44.50 9.94 -17.69
N GLU A 381 44.89 11.22 -17.83
CA GLU A 381 46.28 11.66 -17.97
C GLU A 381 46.96 11.90 -16.62
N GLY A 382 46.25 11.62 -15.51
CA GLY A 382 46.73 11.89 -14.14
C GLY A 382 47.84 10.98 -13.68
N VAL A 383 48.64 11.48 -12.77
CA VAL A 383 49.75 10.74 -12.14
C VAL A 383 49.14 9.83 -11.04
N PRO A 384 49.55 8.54 -10.99
CA PRO A 384 49.17 7.63 -9.90
C PRO A 384 49.40 8.23 -8.51
N GLY A 385 48.39 8.04 -7.61
CA GLY A 385 48.46 8.55 -6.24
C GLY A 385 48.22 10.06 -6.10
N MET A 386 48.00 10.78 -7.21
CA MET A 386 47.86 12.23 -7.17
C MET A 386 46.42 12.68 -7.45
N ILE A 387 46.07 13.82 -6.83
CA ILE A 387 44.83 14.55 -7.07
C ILE A 387 45.18 15.76 -7.91
N GLN A 388 44.57 15.90 -9.08
CA GLN A 388 44.82 16.99 -10.02
C GLN A 388 43.55 17.76 -10.33
N CYS A 389 43.63 19.07 -10.51
CA CYS A 389 42.46 19.87 -10.86
C CYS A 389 42.77 20.92 -11.95
N ASP A 390 41.72 21.42 -12.57
CA ASP A 390 41.76 22.52 -13.50
C ASP A 390 41.99 23.87 -12.78
N THR A 391 42.23 24.93 -13.58
CA THR A 391 42.47 26.27 -13.07
C THR A 391 41.31 26.84 -12.27
N MET A 392 40.07 26.57 -12.68
CA MET A 392 38.87 27.08 -11.98
C MET A 392 38.77 26.46 -10.56
N THR A 393 38.95 25.15 -10.45
CA THR A 393 39.00 24.44 -9.19
C THR A 393 40.15 24.94 -8.31
N TYR A 394 41.35 25.14 -8.88
CA TYR A 394 42.48 25.70 -8.14
C TYR A 394 42.16 27.06 -7.51
N HIS A 395 41.60 27.99 -8.28
CA HIS A 395 41.27 29.33 -7.75
C HIS A 395 40.30 29.28 -6.57
N ARG A 396 39.40 28.31 -6.51
CA ARG A 396 38.46 28.12 -5.39
C ARG A 396 39.14 27.55 -4.16
N LEU A 397 40.06 26.62 -4.41
CA LEU A 397 40.67 25.83 -3.32
C LEU A 397 41.95 26.45 -2.78
N ALA A 398 42.63 27.36 -3.51
CA ALA A 398 43.95 27.92 -3.19
C ALA A 398 44.02 28.63 -1.83
N VAL A 399 42.89 29.11 -1.32
CA VAL A 399 42.82 29.74 0.02
C VAL A 399 43.00 28.69 1.14
N ASN A 400 42.39 27.54 0.99
CA ASN A 400 42.29 26.52 2.07
C ASN A 400 43.19 25.28 1.85
N PHE A 401 43.77 25.14 0.67
CA PHE A 401 44.54 23.95 0.27
C PHE A 401 45.91 24.33 -0.30
N ASP A 402 46.87 23.43 -0.09
CA ASP A 402 48.22 23.52 -0.66
C ASP A 402 48.31 22.74 -1.96
N PHE A 403 49.06 23.34 -2.93
CA PHE A 403 49.26 22.76 -4.23
C PHE A 403 50.75 22.76 -4.62
N HIS A 404 51.15 21.78 -5.42
CA HIS A 404 52.43 21.84 -6.14
C HIS A 404 52.38 22.91 -7.24
N GLU A 405 53.58 23.26 -7.77
CA GLU A 405 53.66 24.15 -8.93
C GLU A 405 52.82 23.63 -10.12
N PRO A 406 52.17 24.55 -10.87
CA PRO A 406 51.32 24.18 -11.97
C PRO A 406 52.14 23.44 -13.07
N GLN A 407 51.45 22.48 -13.69
CA GLN A 407 52.01 21.72 -14.80
C GLN A 407 51.13 21.79 -16.03
N THR A 408 51.75 21.83 -17.22
CA THR A 408 51.01 21.76 -18.45
C THR A 408 50.94 20.30 -18.92
N ILE A 409 49.73 19.79 -19.12
CA ILE A 409 49.51 18.45 -19.67
C ILE A 409 48.70 18.56 -20.96
N TYR A 410 48.90 17.61 -21.88
CA TYR A 410 48.12 17.54 -23.11
C TYR A 410 46.84 16.73 -22.89
N LEU A 411 45.69 17.36 -23.05
CA LEU A 411 44.38 16.69 -22.98
C LEU A 411 43.87 16.46 -24.42
N LYS A 412 43.53 15.22 -24.73
CA LYS A 412 42.99 14.82 -26.03
C LYS A 412 41.78 15.67 -26.44
N GLY A 413 41.86 16.39 -27.57
CA GLY A 413 40.79 17.25 -28.07
C GLY A 413 40.59 18.58 -27.34
N LYS A 414 41.50 18.94 -26.40
CA LYS A 414 41.56 20.24 -25.73
C LYS A 414 42.93 20.93 -25.92
N GLY A 415 43.96 20.15 -26.25
CA GLY A 415 45.31 20.67 -26.34
C GLY A 415 46.00 20.77 -24.98
N ASN A 416 46.99 21.64 -24.90
CA ASN A 416 47.74 21.88 -23.68
C ASN A 416 46.89 22.65 -22.65
N MET A 417 46.80 22.10 -21.42
CA MET A 417 46.04 22.69 -20.33
C MET A 417 46.86 22.69 -19.03
N THR A 418 46.78 23.78 -18.30
CA THR A 418 47.43 23.90 -16.99
C THR A 418 46.59 23.15 -15.94
N VAL A 419 47.27 22.29 -15.20
CA VAL A 419 46.68 21.55 -14.06
C VAL A 419 47.50 21.78 -12.80
N TYR A 420 46.79 21.68 -11.66
CA TYR A 420 47.36 21.89 -10.35
C TYR A 420 47.23 20.59 -9.54
N ARG A 421 48.31 20.18 -8.87
CA ARG A 421 48.33 18.97 -8.04
C ARG A 421 48.05 19.35 -6.60
N LEU A 422 46.95 18.85 -6.05
CA LEU A 422 46.53 19.06 -4.67
C LEU A 422 47.41 18.23 -3.70
N ILE A 423 48.03 18.89 -2.73
CA ILE A 423 48.79 18.26 -1.66
C ILE A 423 47.86 17.85 -0.51
N GLY A 424 47.21 18.82 0.09
CA GLY A 424 46.33 18.65 1.25
C GLY A 424 45.76 19.95 1.74
N ARG A 425 45.01 19.92 2.83
CA ARG A 425 44.43 21.09 3.48
C ARG A 425 45.51 21.86 4.25
N LYS A 426 45.54 23.21 4.13
CA LYS A 426 46.47 24.07 4.87
C LYS A 426 46.29 23.90 6.39
N GLY A 427 47.39 23.80 7.12
CA GLY A 427 47.40 23.66 8.58
C GLY A 427 47.31 22.25 9.14
N VAL A 428 47.05 21.23 8.30
CA VAL A 428 47.01 19.81 8.74
C VAL A 428 48.37 19.10 8.48
N ALA A 429 49.19 19.62 7.55
CA ALA A 429 50.50 19.02 7.21
C ALA A 429 51.60 19.31 8.23
N GLY A 430 51.41 20.26 9.17
CA GLY A 430 52.44 20.64 10.14
C GLY A 430 52.65 19.68 11.31
N ASP A 431 51.67 18.85 11.65
CA ASP A 431 51.72 18.02 12.85
C ASP A 431 52.24 16.60 12.61
N ALA A 432 52.33 16.14 11.37
CA ALA A 432 52.81 14.79 11.05
C ALA A 432 54.32 14.70 10.87
N GLU A 433 55.02 15.79 10.45
CA GLU A 433 56.50 15.82 10.37
C GLU A 433 57.17 16.18 11.69
N ALA A 434 56.45 16.81 12.63
CA ALA A 434 56.98 17.15 13.95
C ALA A 434 57.06 15.97 14.93
N GLN A 435 56.37 14.87 14.69
CA GLN A 435 56.41 13.67 15.54
C GLN A 435 57.44 12.61 15.09
N GLY A 436 58.20 12.83 14.04
CA GLY A 436 59.26 11.93 13.53
C GLY A 436 60.69 12.34 13.86
N ALA A 437 60.94 13.49 14.51
CA ALA A 437 62.24 13.88 14.96
C ALA A 437 62.54 13.26 16.35
N ALA A 438 63.18 12.11 16.35
CA ALA A 438 63.66 11.46 17.55
C ALA A 438 64.60 12.38 18.34
N ASP A 439 64.38 12.48 19.64
CA ASP A 439 65.20 13.12 20.62
C ASP A 439 66.67 12.49 20.60
N PRO A 440 67.69 13.27 20.29
CA PRO A 440 69.09 12.72 20.29
C PRO A 440 69.70 12.58 21.65
N ASN A 441 68.95 12.71 22.76
CA ASN A 441 69.51 12.68 24.14
C ASN A 441 68.84 11.66 25.07
N ALA A 442 68.62 10.44 24.64
CA ALA A 442 68.28 9.35 25.58
C ALA A 442 69.59 8.67 26.10
N PRO A 443 69.85 8.65 27.39
CA PRO A 443 71.04 8.03 27.90
C PRO A 443 70.98 6.50 27.85
N ALA A 444 72.05 5.88 27.35
CA ALA A 444 72.26 4.45 27.36
C ALA A 444 72.26 3.93 28.84
N ALA A 445 71.29 3.10 29.18
CA ALA A 445 71.29 2.31 30.39
C ALA A 445 71.91 0.95 30.07
N LEU A 446 73.13 0.76 30.68
CA LEU A 446 73.85 -0.50 30.88
C LEU A 446 73.01 -1.45 31.76
N THR A 447 72.82 -2.63 31.39
CA THR A 447 73.09 -3.98 31.89
C THR A 447 72.14 -4.99 31.29
#